data_d84eb028b9deee1ae8cec98f7e830598
#
_entry.id   d84eb028b9deee1ae8cec98f7e830598
#
_cell.length_a   1.000
_cell.length_b   1.000
_cell.length_c   1.000
_cell.angle_alpha   90.00
_cell.angle_beta   90.00
_cell.angle_gamma   90.00
#
_symmetry.space_group_name_H-M   'P 1'
#
loop_
_entity.id
_entity.type
_entity.pdbx_description
1 polymer ?
#
loop_
_entity_poly.entity_id
_entity_poly.type
_entity_poly.pdbx_seq_one_letter_code
_entity_poly.pdbx_strand_id
1 'polypeptide(L)'
;FTNVTEVSTHPDQIGAVGKPLPNVEVRVLNEAGEPIRSDREHPGRMALRGDMQMAGYWNRPELTAETLKDGWLITSDMVYTDADGYVYMLGRADDIINVGGEKVSPIEVENIACQYEFVKECACIGVHDTNEVLGQVPVLYVAVGTGFTVGGLQTFLASRMERYKLPQHYVVVEALPRNRMGKIDRKAIRSLWESRGDEELMNPVMQALLSRRSIRRFTDKKIEPEKLEMILKAGYYAPTGRNMQTWRFTVIQNEKNIRHIKEVVKERAAFSKVKAYGFENPACLILISNDIRNATGCQDASCAAENIFLAAHSYGIGSTWLNPLFYLWEDEVIRDMLGEFGIPAGHRVWCMAALGYPAAEGNLPAKKKDVVFYADEG
;
A
#
# COMPACT_ATOMS: atom_id res chain seq x y z
N PHE A 1 -28.67 -21.02 8.75
CA PHE A 1 -29.84 -20.35 9.32
C PHE A 1 -30.96 -20.43 8.32
N THR A 2 -32.10 -20.71 8.83
CA THR A 2 -33.27 -20.39 8.16
C THR A 2 -33.72 -19.11 8.52
N ASN A 3 -33.93 -18.34 7.64
CA ASN A 3 -34.54 -17.45 7.74
C ASN A 3 -35.63 -17.19 7.23
N VAL A 4 -36.33 -16.83 7.26
CA VAL A 4 -37.30 -16.02 6.74
C VAL A 4 -38.17 -15.52 7.83
N THR A 5 -37.78 -14.42 8.35
CA THR A 5 -38.68 -13.54 9.04
C THR A 5 -39.72 -13.12 7.99
N GLU A 6 -40.94 -13.55 8.11
CA GLU A 6 -42.03 -12.97 7.34
C GLU A 6 -42.18 -11.53 7.81
N VAL A 7 -41.52 -10.62 7.11
CA VAL A 7 -41.51 -9.17 7.41
C VAL A 7 -42.89 -8.58 7.55
N SER A 8 -43.82 -9.15 6.83
CA SER A 8 -45.27 -8.76 6.89
C SER A 8 -45.95 -9.06 8.24
N THR A 9 -45.47 -10.08 8.96
CA THR A 9 -46.08 -10.52 10.23
C THR A 9 -45.27 -10.15 11.47
N HIS A 10 -44.00 -9.86 11.31
CA HIS A 10 -43.07 -9.57 12.41
C HIS A 10 -42.14 -8.40 12.08
N PRO A 11 -42.68 -7.16 12.00
CA PRO A 11 -41.86 -5.99 11.63
C PRO A 11 -40.72 -5.73 12.64
N ASP A 12 -40.86 -6.15 13.89
CA ASP A 12 -39.81 -5.97 14.93
C ASP A 12 -38.59 -6.87 14.73
N GLN A 13 -38.66 -7.85 13.82
CA GLN A 13 -37.60 -8.79 13.51
C GLN A 13 -36.84 -8.44 12.23
N ILE A 14 -37.11 -7.27 11.67
CA ILE A 14 -36.39 -6.75 10.51
C ILE A 14 -34.90 -6.63 10.86
N GLY A 15 -34.06 -7.27 10.04
CA GLY A 15 -32.60 -7.31 10.26
C GLY A 15 -32.10 -8.53 11.00
N ALA A 16 -32.98 -9.41 11.52
CA ALA A 16 -32.56 -10.70 12.05
C ALA A 16 -32.06 -11.62 10.93
N VAL A 17 -31.03 -12.41 11.22
CA VAL A 17 -30.56 -13.50 10.34
C VAL A 17 -31.58 -14.65 10.31
N GLY A 18 -32.40 -14.75 11.34
CA GLY A 18 -33.38 -15.81 11.55
C GLY A 18 -33.09 -16.62 12.82
N LYS A 19 -33.84 -17.74 12.98
CA LYS A 19 -33.59 -18.70 14.05
C LYS A 19 -32.65 -19.82 13.60
N PRO A 20 -31.90 -20.45 14.51
CA PRO A 20 -31.14 -21.65 14.18
C PRO A 20 -32.04 -22.75 13.61
N LEU A 21 -31.50 -23.55 12.68
CA LEU A 21 -32.14 -24.77 12.22
C LEU A 21 -32.32 -25.76 13.39
N PRO A 22 -33.29 -26.69 13.36
CA PRO A 22 -33.55 -27.62 14.45
C PRO A 22 -32.36 -28.47 14.90
N ASN A 23 -31.39 -28.71 13.98
CA ASN A 23 -30.16 -29.47 14.24
C ASN A 23 -28.92 -28.59 14.38
N VAL A 24 -29.09 -27.28 14.60
CA VAL A 24 -28.00 -26.33 14.82
C VAL A 24 -28.20 -25.62 16.15
N GLU A 25 -27.22 -25.75 17.00
CA GLU A 25 -27.14 -25.00 18.25
C GLU A 25 -26.33 -23.72 18.03
N VAL A 26 -26.79 -22.63 18.61
CA VAL A 26 -26.11 -21.34 18.62
C VAL A 26 -25.86 -20.92 20.05
N ARG A 27 -24.64 -20.44 20.32
CA ARG A 27 -24.28 -19.78 21.58
C ARG A 27 -23.65 -18.44 21.28
N VAL A 28 -23.84 -17.50 22.17
CA VAL A 28 -23.12 -16.22 22.15
C VAL A 28 -22.10 -16.25 23.29
N LEU A 29 -20.85 -15.96 22.94
CA LEU A 29 -19.70 -16.02 23.86
C LEU A 29 -19.22 -14.60 24.19
N ASN A 30 -18.85 -14.37 25.45
CA ASN A 30 -18.15 -13.15 25.87
C ASN A 30 -16.69 -13.14 25.39
N GLU A 31 -15.93 -12.11 25.77
CA GLU A 31 -14.51 -11.98 25.40
C GLU A 31 -13.64 -13.10 26.04
N ALA A 32 -14.04 -13.63 27.20
CA ALA A 32 -13.38 -14.78 27.84
C ALA A 32 -13.69 -16.12 27.16
N GLY A 33 -14.62 -16.16 26.21
CA GLY A 33 -15.07 -17.37 25.52
C GLY A 33 -16.15 -18.15 26.29
N GLU A 34 -16.77 -17.53 27.28
CA GLU A 34 -17.83 -18.16 28.10
C GLU A 34 -19.22 -17.84 27.52
N PRO A 35 -20.16 -18.78 27.52
CA PRO A 35 -21.52 -18.56 27.04
C PRO A 35 -22.23 -17.52 27.91
N ILE A 36 -22.90 -16.57 27.25
CA ILE A 36 -23.69 -15.52 27.87
C ILE A 36 -25.13 -15.53 27.34
N ARG A 37 -26.05 -15.01 28.13
CA ARG A 37 -27.34 -14.57 27.64
C ARG A 37 -27.14 -13.20 27.02
N SER A 38 -27.22 -13.16 25.68
CA SER A 38 -26.98 -11.94 24.92
C SER A 38 -28.28 -11.16 24.69
N ASP A 39 -28.12 -9.87 24.52
CA ASP A 39 -29.13 -8.94 24.04
C ASP A 39 -28.42 -7.86 23.19
N ARG A 40 -29.14 -6.83 22.77
CA ARG A 40 -28.57 -5.75 21.95
C ARG A 40 -27.48 -4.96 22.66
N GLU A 41 -27.55 -4.84 23.98
CA GLU A 41 -26.56 -4.11 24.81
C GLU A 41 -25.35 -5.00 25.13
N HIS A 42 -25.53 -6.31 25.19
CA HIS A 42 -24.51 -7.30 25.54
C HIS A 42 -24.33 -8.33 24.41
N PRO A 43 -23.84 -7.90 23.24
CA PRO A 43 -23.52 -8.81 22.15
C PRO A 43 -22.26 -9.61 22.44
N GLY A 44 -22.09 -10.71 21.72
CA GLY A 44 -20.89 -11.53 21.84
C GLY A 44 -20.56 -12.27 20.55
N ARG A 45 -19.52 -13.07 20.60
CA ARG A 45 -19.05 -13.87 19.47
C ARG A 45 -19.95 -15.08 19.27
N MET A 46 -20.36 -15.33 18.01
CA MET A 46 -21.20 -16.47 17.66
C MET A 46 -20.39 -17.78 17.68
N ALA A 47 -20.92 -18.79 18.38
CA ALA A 47 -20.45 -20.16 18.29
C ALA A 47 -21.59 -21.07 17.80
N LEU A 48 -21.26 -22.00 16.91
CA LEU A 48 -22.19 -22.89 16.24
C LEU A 48 -21.81 -24.35 16.48
N ARG A 49 -22.81 -25.22 16.66
CA ARG A 49 -22.62 -26.67 16.70
C ARG A 49 -23.76 -27.35 15.93
N GLY A 50 -23.44 -28.35 15.12
CA GLY A 50 -24.43 -29.15 14.36
C GLY A 50 -23.78 -30.08 13.35
N ASP A 51 -24.58 -30.95 12.78
CA ASP A 51 -24.13 -32.01 11.88
C ASP A 51 -23.50 -31.49 10.56
N MET A 52 -23.78 -30.23 10.21
CA MET A 52 -23.24 -29.57 9.01
C MET A 52 -21.90 -28.87 9.25
N GLN A 53 -21.29 -29.08 10.43
CA GLN A 53 -20.04 -28.44 10.79
C GLN A 53 -18.88 -28.99 9.95
N MET A 54 -17.98 -28.11 9.54
CA MET A 54 -16.78 -28.51 8.83
C MET A 54 -15.88 -29.42 9.70
N ALA A 55 -15.16 -30.35 9.09
CA ALA A 55 -14.15 -31.16 9.77
C ALA A 55 -12.89 -30.35 10.14
N GLY A 56 -12.64 -29.26 9.43
CA GLY A 56 -11.51 -28.35 9.66
C GLY A 56 -11.10 -27.60 8.38
N TYR A 57 -10.11 -26.73 8.50
CA TYR A 57 -9.51 -26.03 7.38
C TYR A 57 -8.43 -26.88 6.71
N TRP A 58 -8.49 -27.02 5.38
CA TRP A 58 -7.54 -27.83 4.63
C TRP A 58 -6.10 -27.32 4.82
N ASN A 59 -5.20 -28.21 5.23
CA ASN A 59 -3.79 -27.92 5.52
C ASN A 59 -3.55 -26.75 6.52
N ARG A 60 -4.49 -26.51 7.44
CA ARG A 60 -4.38 -25.47 8.47
C ARG A 60 -4.80 -26.02 9.85
N PRO A 61 -4.02 -26.95 10.43
CA PRO A 61 -4.41 -27.57 11.71
C PRO A 61 -4.47 -26.57 12.87
N GLU A 62 -3.56 -25.59 12.90
CA GLU A 62 -3.56 -24.54 13.94
C GLU A 62 -4.83 -23.68 13.89
N LEU A 63 -5.18 -23.20 12.70
CA LEU A 63 -6.42 -22.42 12.49
C LEU A 63 -7.67 -23.27 12.82
N THR A 64 -7.63 -24.55 12.50
CA THR A 64 -8.71 -25.48 12.87
C THR A 64 -8.85 -25.58 14.38
N ALA A 65 -7.76 -25.75 15.12
CA ALA A 65 -7.77 -25.82 16.58
C ALA A 65 -8.20 -24.51 17.24
N GLU A 66 -7.88 -23.38 16.66
CA GLU A 66 -8.36 -22.06 17.12
C GLU A 66 -9.86 -21.89 16.94
N THR A 67 -10.40 -22.41 15.83
CA THR A 67 -11.78 -22.15 15.40
C THR A 67 -12.75 -23.23 15.91
N LEU A 68 -12.30 -24.49 15.98
CA LEU A 68 -13.08 -25.63 16.49
C LEU A 68 -12.63 -25.97 17.90
N LYS A 69 -13.44 -25.64 18.91
CA LYS A 69 -13.17 -25.94 20.33
C LYS A 69 -14.33 -26.71 20.94
N ASP A 70 -14.05 -27.83 21.51
CA ASP A 70 -15.04 -28.68 22.22
C ASP A 70 -16.31 -28.95 21.40
N GLY A 71 -16.14 -29.17 20.10
CA GLY A 71 -17.24 -29.41 19.16
C GLY A 71 -18.02 -28.15 18.76
N TRP A 72 -17.53 -26.95 19.09
CA TRP A 72 -18.13 -25.69 18.70
C TRP A 72 -17.26 -25.00 17.64
N LEU A 73 -17.90 -24.56 16.56
CA LEU A 73 -17.31 -23.65 15.57
C LEU A 73 -17.46 -22.21 16.09
N ILE A 74 -16.37 -21.63 16.56
CA ILE A 74 -16.33 -20.25 17.01
C ILE A 74 -16.04 -19.35 15.80
N THR A 75 -17.02 -18.52 15.43
CA THR A 75 -16.87 -17.60 14.31
C THR A 75 -16.25 -16.27 14.77
N SER A 76 -15.87 -15.43 13.81
CA SER A 76 -15.50 -14.04 14.10
C SER A 76 -16.72 -13.09 14.07
N ASP A 77 -17.92 -13.62 13.89
CA ASP A 77 -19.12 -12.80 13.81
C ASP A 77 -19.62 -12.44 15.20
N MET A 78 -19.91 -11.16 15.40
CA MET A 78 -20.55 -10.61 16.59
C MET A 78 -22.05 -10.61 16.39
N VAL A 79 -22.75 -11.18 17.35
CA VAL A 79 -24.22 -11.32 17.30
C VAL A 79 -24.85 -11.05 18.67
N TYR A 80 -26.14 -10.80 18.66
CA TYR A 80 -27.00 -10.96 19.84
C TYR A 80 -28.25 -11.77 19.48
N THR A 81 -28.95 -12.25 20.49
CA THR A 81 -30.22 -12.96 20.33
C THR A 81 -31.31 -12.23 21.11
N ASP A 82 -32.50 -12.12 20.52
CA ASP A 82 -33.65 -11.63 21.25
C ASP A 82 -34.32 -12.71 22.14
N ALA A 83 -35.36 -12.31 22.83
CA ALA A 83 -36.10 -13.19 23.72
C ALA A 83 -36.78 -14.38 22.98
N ASP A 84 -37.06 -14.21 21.72
CA ASP A 84 -37.71 -15.22 20.87
C ASP A 84 -36.68 -16.13 20.15
N GLY A 85 -35.38 -15.90 20.36
CA GLY A 85 -34.29 -16.70 19.81
C GLY A 85 -33.91 -16.34 18.38
N TYR A 86 -34.30 -15.16 17.88
CA TYR A 86 -33.77 -14.64 16.62
C TYR A 86 -32.36 -14.12 16.82
N VAL A 87 -31.51 -14.40 15.82
CA VAL A 87 -30.12 -13.99 15.81
C VAL A 87 -29.96 -12.72 14.97
N TYR A 88 -29.32 -11.72 15.52
CA TYR A 88 -29.01 -10.46 14.85
C TYR A 88 -27.50 -10.34 14.70
N MET A 89 -27.03 -10.05 13.48
CA MET A 89 -25.61 -9.89 13.17
C MET A 89 -25.20 -8.43 13.26
N LEU A 90 -24.17 -8.15 14.06
CA LEU A 90 -23.58 -6.81 14.21
C LEU A 90 -22.35 -6.60 13.33
N GLY A 91 -21.81 -7.66 12.74
CA GLY A 91 -20.61 -7.64 11.94
C GLY A 91 -19.56 -8.60 12.43
N ARG A 92 -18.33 -8.45 11.97
CA ARG A 92 -17.19 -9.22 12.46
C ARG A 92 -16.55 -8.52 13.66
N ALA A 93 -16.02 -9.28 14.59
CA ALA A 93 -15.33 -8.74 15.77
C ALA A 93 -14.23 -7.73 15.38
N ASP A 94 -13.47 -8.04 14.33
CA ASP A 94 -12.38 -7.20 13.82
C ASP A 94 -12.88 -5.91 13.11
N ASP A 95 -14.17 -5.84 12.77
CA ASP A 95 -14.76 -4.68 12.10
C ASP A 95 -15.52 -3.77 13.07
N ILE A 96 -15.83 -4.22 14.29
CA ILE A 96 -16.46 -3.39 15.32
C ILE A 96 -15.56 -2.20 15.67
N ILE A 97 -16.13 -1.02 15.66
CA ILE A 97 -15.43 0.25 15.90
C ILE A 97 -15.53 0.59 17.39
N ASN A 98 -14.40 0.87 18.02
CA ASN A 98 -14.38 1.27 19.44
C ASN A 98 -14.24 2.79 19.55
N VAL A 99 -15.35 3.46 19.84
CA VAL A 99 -15.44 4.93 19.95
C VAL A 99 -15.51 5.32 21.41
N GLY A 100 -14.37 5.68 22.00
CA GLY A 100 -14.32 6.10 23.41
C GLY A 100 -14.78 5.02 24.41
N GLY A 101 -14.63 3.74 24.08
CA GLY A 101 -15.10 2.60 24.87
C GLY A 101 -16.44 2.02 24.40
N GLU A 102 -17.21 2.76 23.62
CA GLU A 102 -18.49 2.30 23.05
C GLU A 102 -18.27 1.48 21.78
N LYS A 103 -18.97 0.34 21.64
CA LYS A 103 -18.88 -0.54 20.48
C LYS A 103 -19.89 -0.13 19.40
N VAL A 104 -19.40 0.30 18.25
CA VAL A 104 -20.22 0.71 17.11
C VAL A 104 -20.14 -0.33 16.00
N SER A 105 -21.30 -0.85 15.60
CA SER A 105 -21.43 -1.77 14.48
C SER A 105 -21.38 -1.02 13.15
N PRO A 106 -20.41 -1.29 12.25
CA PRO A 106 -20.43 -0.73 10.90
C PRO A 106 -21.70 -1.04 10.13
N ILE A 107 -22.23 -2.26 10.30
CA ILE A 107 -23.45 -2.72 9.61
C ILE A 107 -24.66 -1.92 10.08
N GLU A 108 -24.77 -1.56 11.35
CA GLU A 108 -25.86 -0.71 11.85
C GLU A 108 -25.82 0.67 11.19
N VAL A 109 -24.65 1.28 11.09
CA VAL A 109 -24.44 2.57 10.41
C VAL A 109 -24.83 2.47 8.93
N GLU A 110 -24.34 1.42 8.25
CA GLU A 110 -24.61 1.17 6.83
C GLU A 110 -26.10 0.95 6.55
N ASN A 111 -26.77 0.14 7.36
CA ASN A 111 -28.19 -0.16 7.20
C ASN A 111 -29.05 1.11 7.31
N ILE A 112 -28.70 2.03 8.21
CA ILE A 112 -29.43 3.29 8.34
C ILE A 112 -29.05 4.25 7.19
N ALA A 113 -27.77 4.34 6.83
CA ALA A 113 -27.32 5.19 5.73
C ALA A 113 -27.93 4.78 4.38
N CYS A 114 -28.08 3.48 4.11
CA CYS A 114 -28.70 2.97 2.89
C CYS A 114 -30.23 3.28 2.80
N GLN A 115 -30.88 3.72 3.88
CA GLN A 115 -32.28 4.18 3.84
C GLN A 115 -32.41 5.62 3.31
N TYR A 116 -31.29 6.35 3.20
CA TYR A 116 -31.30 7.67 2.62
C TYR A 116 -31.37 7.58 1.10
N GLU A 117 -32.40 8.15 0.50
CA GLU A 117 -32.78 7.95 -0.91
C GLU A 117 -31.67 8.18 -1.94
N PHE A 118 -30.68 9.02 -1.61
CA PHE A 118 -29.57 9.35 -2.51
C PHE A 118 -28.34 8.44 -2.33
N VAL A 119 -28.34 7.52 -1.35
CA VAL A 119 -27.27 6.54 -1.13
C VAL A 119 -27.59 5.26 -1.91
N LYS A 120 -26.71 4.91 -2.84
CA LYS A 120 -26.82 3.66 -3.61
C LYS A 120 -26.20 2.50 -2.87
N GLU A 121 -25.04 2.70 -2.32
CA GLU A 121 -24.33 1.75 -1.47
C GLU A 121 -23.38 2.50 -0.54
N CYS A 122 -23.05 1.90 0.59
CA CYS A 122 -22.10 2.49 1.53
C CYS A 122 -21.30 1.41 2.26
N ALA A 123 -20.19 1.84 2.85
CA ALA A 123 -19.36 1.02 3.72
C ALA A 123 -18.81 1.88 4.86
N CYS A 124 -18.98 1.42 6.08
CA CYS A 124 -18.43 2.05 7.27
C CYS A 124 -17.19 1.31 7.75
N ILE A 125 -16.15 2.04 8.08
CA ILE A 125 -14.91 1.51 8.67
C ILE A 125 -14.54 2.30 9.91
N GLY A 126 -13.87 1.64 10.87
CA GLY A 126 -13.19 2.30 11.97
C GLY A 126 -11.79 2.73 11.55
N VAL A 127 -11.44 3.97 11.86
CA VAL A 127 -10.09 4.50 11.69
C VAL A 127 -9.60 5.09 13.00
N HIS A 128 -8.28 5.22 13.15
CA HIS A 128 -7.71 5.82 14.34
C HIS A 128 -8.10 7.30 14.46
N ASP A 129 -8.52 7.74 15.64
CA ASP A 129 -8.82 9.14 15.90
C ASP A 129 -7.53 9.97 15.94
N THR A 130 -7.38 10.92 15.02
CA THR A 130 -6.20 11.80 14.96
C THR A 130 -6.01 12.68 16.18
N ASN A 131 -7.06 12.87 16.98
CA ASN A 131 -7.00 13.62 18.25
C ASN A 131 -6.70 12.73 19.46
N GLU A 132 -6.55 11.41 19.27
CA GLU A 132 -6.24 10.42 20.31
C GLU A 132 -7.22 10.33 21.50
N VAL A 133 -8.39 10.97 21.38
CA VAL A 133 -9.39 11.06 22.47
C VAL A 133 -10.32 9.84 22.46
N LEU A 134 -10.75 9.40 21.28
CA LEU A 134 -11.79 8.39 21.12
C LEU A 134 -11.24 7.00 20.72
N GLY A 135 -9.94 6.86 20.51
CA GLY A 135 -9.31 5.64 20.00
C GLY A 135 -9.64 5.41 18.54
N GLN A 136 -10.87 5.09 18.19
CA GLN A 136 -11.35 4.98 16.82
C GLN A 136 -12.54 5.88 16.57
N VAL A 137 -12.75 6.24 15.29
CA VAL A 137 -13.92 6.99 14.81
C VAL A 137 -14.48 6.34 13.56
N PRO A 138 -15.82 6.36 13.36
CA PRO A 138 -16.44 5.84 12.16
C PRO A 138 -16.21 6.76 10.96
N VAL A 139 -15.87 6.16 9.82
CA VAL A 139 -15.77 6.80 8.51
C VAL A 139 -16.73 6.11 7.55
N LEU A 140 -17.59 6.87 6.90
CA LEU A 140 -18.57 6.34 5.96
C LEU A 140 -18.20 6.68 4.52
N TYR A 141 -17.91 5.65 3.74
CA TYR A 141 -17.78 5.73 2.28
C TYR A 141 -19.14 5.53 1.64
N VAL A 142 -19.52 6.40 0.70
CA VAL A 142 -20.82 6.36 0.05
C VAL A 142 -20.69 6.51 -1.47
N ALA A 143 -21.35 5.60 -2.21
CA ALA A 143 -21.63 5.79 -3.63
C ALA A 143 -23.05 6.36 -3.74
N VAL A 144 -23.21 7.44 -4.48
CA VAL A 144 -24.40 8.29 -4.40
C VAL A 144 -25.10 8.51 -5.75
N GLY A 145 -26.34 8.94 -5.69
CA GLY A 145 -27.14 9.41 -6.83
C GLY A 145 -27.15 10.93 -6.97
N THR A 146 -27.83 11.40 -8.00
CA THR A 146 -28.03 12.83 -8.26
C THR A 146 -28.83 13.48 -7.12
N GLY A 147 -28.41 14.64 -6.67
CA GLY A 147 -29.08 15.39 -5.58
C GLY A 147 -28.54 15.09 -4.18
N PHE A 148 -27.56 14.21 -4.06
CA PHE A 148 -26.91 13.93 -2.78
C PHE A 148 -26.17 15.14 -2.23
N THR A 149 -26.30 15.34 -0.92
CA THR A 149 -25.44 16.26 -0.14
C THR A 149 -25.00 15.60 1.16
N VAL A 150 -23.74 15.83 1.55
CA VAL A 150 -23.21 15.30 2.81
C VAL A 150 -24.03 15.80 4.00
N GLY A 151 -24.38 17.10 4.02
CA GLY A 151 -25.20 17.69 5.09
C GLY A 151 -26.59 17.07 5.23
N GLY A 152 -27.23 16.68 4.10
CA GLY A 152 -28.50 15.94 4.10
C GLY A 152 -28.37 14.57 4.75
N LEU A 153 -27.33 13.79 4.39
CA LEU A 153 -27.06 12.51 5.00
C LEU A 153 -26.71 12.63 6.50
N GLN A 154 -25.92 13.63 6.88
CA GLN A 154 -25.59 13.89 8.29
C GLN A 154 -26.86 14.16 9.12
N THR A 155 -27.73 15.01 8.64
CA THR A 155 -29.01 15.30 9.30
C THR A 155 -29.90 14.07 9.40
N PHE A 156 -29.95 13.28 8.32
CA PHE A 156 -30.72 12.04 8.28
C PHE A 156 -30.23 11.01 9.30
N LEU A 157 -28.90 10.80 9.41
CA LEU A 157 -28.30 9.89 10.38
C LEU A 157 -28.47 10.39 11.81
N ALA A 158 -28.24 11.67 12.05
CA ALA A 158 -28.36 12.28 13.39
C ALA A 158 -29.79 12.20 13.98
N SER A 159 -30.80 12.04 13.13
CA SER A 159 -32.18 11.84 13.59
C SER A 159 -32.54 10.40 13.93
N ARG A 160 -31.63 9.43 13.67
CA ARG A 160 -31.91 7.98 13.74
C ARG A 160 -30.92 7.15 14.55
N MET A 161 -29.84 7.76 14.99
CA MET A 161 -28.83 7.06 15.76
C MET A 161 -28.15 7.95 16.79
N GLU A 162 -27.56 7.35 17.78
CA GLU A 162 -26.87 8.01 18.87
C GLU A 162 -25.61 8.72 18.37
N ARG A 163 -25.26 9.83 19.05
CA ARG A 163 -24.19 10.73 18.61
C ARG A 163 -22.85 10.04 18.43
N TYR A 164 -22.51 9.09 19.29
CA TYR A 164 -21.21 8.38 19.24
C TYR A 164 -21.12 7.40 18.06
N LYS A 165 -22.25 7.00 17.47
CA LYS A 165 -22.30 6.15 16.28
C LYS A 165 -22.18 6.91 14.97
N LEU A 166 -22.34 8.25 15.01
CA LEU A 166 -22.32 9.07 13.79
C LEU A 166 -20.94 9.06 13.15
N PRO A 167 -20.84 8.85 11.82
CA PRO A 167 -19.60 8.99 11.11
C PRO A 167 -19.00 10.40 11.30
N GLN A 168 -17.72 10.48 11.64
CA GLN A 168 -17.02 11.75 11.71
C GLN A 168 -16.56 12.22 10.33
N HIS A 169 -16.33 11.27 9.41
CA HIS A 169 -15.94 11.59 8.04
C HIS A 169 -16.84 10.89 7.04
N TYR A 170 -17.13 11.60 5.95
CA TYR A 170 -17.96 11.14 4.83
C TYR A 170 -17.16 11.23 3.56
N VAL A 171 -17.01 10.11 2.85
CA VAL A 171 -16.21 10.01 1.64
C VAL A 171 -17.12 9.61 0.49
N VAL A 172 -17.35 10.54 -0.43
CA VAL A 172 -18.11 10.26 -1.64
C VAL A 172 -17.18 9.58 -2.67
N VAL A 173 -17.62 8.45 -3.19
CA VAL A 173 -16.89 7.67 -4.20
C VAL A 173 -17.81 7.34 -5.37
N GLU A 174 -17.23 7.08 -6.53
CA GLU A 174 -17.98 6.63 -7.70
C GLU A 174 -18.53 5.21 -7.50
N ALA A 175 -17.70 4.32 -6.97
CA ALA A 175 -18.06 2.95 -6.61
C ALA A 175 -17.19 2.45 -5.43
N LEU A 176 -17.72 1.52 -4.64
CA LEU A 176 -16.97 0.90 -3.55
C LEU A 176 -16.05 -0.21 -4.08
N PRO A 177 -14.83 -0.36 -3.55
CA PRO A 177 -13.94 -1.47 -3.89
C PRO A 177 -14.58 -2.82 -3.59
N ARG A 178 -14.40 -3.78 -4.50
CA ARG A 178 -14.92 -5.14 -4.36
C ARG A 178 -13.81 -6.18 -4.46
N ASN A 179 -13.92 -7.22 -3.66
CA ASN A 179 -13.02 -8.37 -3.72
C ASN A 179 -13.36 -9.26 -4.94
N ARG A 180 -12.55 -10.32 -5.16
CA ARG A 180 -12.74 -11.26 -6.27
C ARG A 180 -14.10 -11.98 -6.28
N MET A 181 -14.80 -12.00 -5.16
CA MET A 181 -16.13 -12.61 -5.02
C MET A 181 -17.26 -11.58 -5.16
N GLY A 182 -16.97 -10.33 -5.55
CA GLY A 182 -17.94 -9.27 -5.72
C GLY A 182 -18.44 -8.60 -4.43
N LYS A 183 -17.92 -8.99 -3.26
CA LYS A 183 -18.26 -8.36 -1.96
C LYS A 183 -17.44 -7.11 -1.74
N ILE A 184 -17.98 -6.13 -1.00
CA ILE A 184 -17.25 -4.92 -0.59
C ILE A 184 -15.98 -5.31 0.14
N ASP A 185 -14.84 -4.75 -0.31
CA ASP A 185 -13.53 -5.00 0.25
C ASP A 185 -13.17 -3.91 1.28
N ARG A 186 -13.55 -4.14 2.54
CA ARG A 186 -13.27 -3.21 3.66
C ARG A 186 -11.77 -3.00 3.87
N LYS A 187 -10.94 -3.99 3.55
CA LYS A 187 -9.48 -3.87 3.66
C LYS A 187 -8.94 -2.88 2.64
N ALA A 188 -9.43 -2.95 1.40
CA ALA A 188 -9.08 -1.97 0.37
C ALA A 188 -9.57 -0.56 0.75
N ILE A 189 -10.77 -0.43 1.36
CA ILE A 189 -11.30 0.85 1.83
C ILE A 189 -10.42 1.44 2.94
N ARG A 190 -9.95 0.63 3.91
CA ARG A 190 -9.00 1.09 4.94
C ARG A 190 -7.68 1.58 4.33
N SER A 191 -7.14 0.86 3.35
CA SER A 191 -5.94 1.29 2.63
C SER A 191 -6.13 2.60 1.88
N LEU A 192 -7.32 2.83 1.28
CA LEU A 192 -7.67 4.11 0.66
C LEU A 192 -7.76 5.24 1.68
N TRP A 193 -8.26 4.97 2.89
CA TRP A 193 -8.27 5.96 3.96
C TRP A 193 -6.87 6.32 4.43
N GLU A 194 -6.03 5.32 4.67
CA GLU A 194 -4.63 5.52 5.09
C GLU A 194 -3.83 6.34 4.05
N SER A 195 -4.08 6.10 2.75
CA SER A 195 -3.42 6.84 1.67
C SER A 195 -3.94 8.28 1.48
N ARG A 196 -5.08 8.63 2.04
CA ARG A 196 -5.68 9.98 1.91
C ARG A 196 -4.85 11.08 2.59
N GLY A 197 -4.27 10.77 3.76
CA GLY A 197 -3.33 11.67 4.42
C GLY A 197 -2.07 11.92 3.59
N ASP A 198 -1.64 10.89 2.87
CA ASP A 198 -0.50 10.99 1.94
C ASP A 198 -0.85 11.85 0.71
N GLU A 199 -2.09 11.79 0.20
CA GLU A 199 -2.51 12.60 -0.96
C GLU A 199 -2.52 14.09 -0.67
N GLU A 200 -2.94 14.52 0.53
CA GLU A 200 -2.96 15.94 0.92
C GLU A 200 -1.54 16.52 1.07
N LEU A 201 -0.57 15.70 1.46
CA LEU A 201 0.84 16.06 1.58
C LEU A 201 1.62 15.79 0.28
N MET A 202 0.99 15.14 -0.72
CA MET A 202 1.63 14.75 -1.96
C MET A 202 1.82 15.96 -2.88
N ASN A 203 3.08 16.29 -3.12
CA ASN A 203 3.49 17.26 -4.12
C ASN A 203 4.26 16.56 -5.27
N PRO A 204 4.53 17.23 -6.40
CA PRO A 204 5.22 16.60 -7.52
C PRO A 204 6.56 15.96 -7.17
N VAL A 205 7.30 16.51 -6.19
CA VAL A 205 8.58 15.97 -5.75
C VAL A 205 8.36 14.67 -4.98
N MET A 206 7.44 14.64 -4.02
CA MET A 206 7.07 13.43 -3.28
C MET A 206 6.53 12.36 -4.20
N GLN A 207 5.70 12.73 -5.18
CA GLN A 207 5.19 11.80 -6.19
C GLN A 207 6.33 11.16 -6.98
N ALA A 208 7.32 11.93 -7.44
CA ALA A 208 8.48 11.40 -8.16
C ALA A 208 9.31 10.46 -7.28
N LEU A 209 9.59 10.84 -6.03
CA LEU A 209 10.33 10.03 -5.07
C LEU A 209 9.67 8.67 -4.79
N LEU A 210 8.37 8.66 -4.57
CA LEU A 210 7.62 7.46 -4.19
C LEU A 210 7.28 6.57 -5.39
N SER A 211 7.12 7.12 -6.60
CA SER A 211 6.74 6.37 -7.80
C SER A 211 7.90 5.89 -8.66
N ARG A 212 9.11 6.51 -8.55
CA ARG A 212 10.28 6.10 -9.33
C ARG A 212 10.66 4.62 -9.11
N ARG A 213 10.97 3.93 -10.21
CA ARG A 213 11.39 2.51 -10.21
C ARG A 213 12.65 2.31 -11.03
N SER A 214 13.40 1.25 -10.72
CA SER A 214 14.54 0.83 -11.55
C SER A 214 14.05 0.14 -12.81
N ILE A 215 14.31 0.75 -13.96
CA ILE A 215 13.98 0.24 -15.30
C ILE A 215 15.25 -0.32 -15.93
N ARG A 216 15.22 -1.53 -16.44
CA ARG A 216 16.36 -2.22 -17.05
C ARG A 216 16.16 -2.60 -18.52
N ARG A 217 14.94 -2.51 -19.03
CA ARG A 217 14.60 -2.71 -20.44
C ARG A 217 13.99 -1.45 -21.00
N PHE A 218 14.54 -0.99 -22.10
CA PHE A 218 14.17 0.27 -22.70
C PHE A 218 13.74 0.05 -24.15
N THR A 219 12.94 0.98 -24.67
CA THR A 219 12.57 1.02 -26.09
C THR A 219 13.71 1.64 -26.90
N ASP A 220 13.62 1.55 -28.24
CA ASP A 220 14.62 2.16 -29.14
C ASP A 220 14.44 3.68 -29.28
N LYS A 221 13.45 4.27 -28.57
CA LYS A 221 13.23 5.71 -28.60
C LYS A 221 14.37 6.45 -27.95
N LYS A 222 14.96 7.42 -28.66
CA LYS A 222 16.03 8.28 -28.15
C LYS A 222 15.46 9.33 -27.19
N ILE A 223 16.28 9.74 -26.24
CA ILE A 223 15.96 10.85 -25.34
C ILE A 223 16.17 12.15 -26.11
N GLU A 224 15.19 13.04 -26.05
CA GLU A 224 15.27 14.38 -26.66
C GLU A 224 16.41 15.18 -25.99
N PRO A 225 17.25 15.89 -26.79
CA PRO A 225 18.42 16.60 -26.26
C PRO A 225 18.11 17.55 -25.10
N GLU A 226 17.01 18.29 -25.22
CA GLU A 226 16.59 19.26 -24.19
C GLU A 226 16.23 18.59 -22.87
N LYS A 227 15.61 17.41 -22.92
CA LYS A 227 15.31 16.63 -21.72
C LYS A 227 16.59 16.08 -21.08
N LEU A 228 17.53 15.57 -21.91
CA LEU A 228 18.80 15.07 -21.43
C LEU A 228 19.61 16.17 -20.76
N GLU A 229 19.65 17.38 -21.33
CA GLU A 229 20.29 18.54 -20.70
C GLU A 229 19.71 18.89 -19.35
N MET A 230 18.38 18.88 -19.23
CA MET A 230 17.71 19.13 -17.94
C MET A 230 17.97 18.03 -16.91
N ILE A 231 18.04 16.78 -17.34
CA ILE A 231 18.40 15.64 -16.46
C ILE A 231 19.85 15.80 -15.96
N LEU A 232 20.79 16.15 -16.84
CA LEU A 232 22.18 16.40 -16.47
C LEU A 232 22.30 17.61 -15.53
N LYS A 233 21.52 18.67 -15.82
CA LYS A 233 21.43 19.84 -14.96
C LYS A 233 21.00 19.48 -13.55
N ALA A 234 20.00 18.64 -13.37
CA ALA A 234 19.60 18.15 -12.06
C ALA A 234 20.75 17.43 -11.35
N GLY A 235 21.55 16.65 -12.08
CA GLY A 235 22.71 15.95 -11.55
C GLY A 235 23.76 16.90 -10.98
N TYR A 236 24.21 17.89 -11.76
CA TYR A 236 25.26 18.79 -11.27
C TYR A 236 24.76 19.91 -10.33
N TYR A 237 23.45 19.99 -10.07
CA TYR A 237 22.88 20.80 -8.98
C TYR A 237 22.82 20.03 -7.64
N ALA A 238 23.23 18.77 -7.59
CA ALA A 238 23.30 18.05 -6.34
C ALA A 238 24.38 18.66 -5.40
N PRO A 239 24.23 18.49 -4.08
CA PRO A 239 25.24 18.97 -3.15
C PRO A 239 26.56 18.19 -3.29
N THR A 240 27.70 18.86 -3.04
CA THR A 240 29.01 18.22 -2.93
C THR A 240 29.70 18.60 -1.63
N GLY A 241 30.53 17.71 -1.11
CA GLY A 241 31.30 17.99 0.07
C GLY A 241 32.13 19.28 -0.09
N ARG A 242 31.89 20.27 0.80
CA ARG A 242 32.54 21.60 0.76
C ARG A 242 32.42 22.34 -0.58
N ASN A 243 31.40 22.01 -1.37
CA ASN A 243 31.13 22.54 -2.72
C ASN A 243 32.33 22.34 -3.68
N MET A 244 33.05 21.22 -3.56
CA MET A 244 34.28 20.97 -4.31
C MET A 244 34.04 20.69 -5.80
N GLN A 245 32.88 20.12 -6.15
CA GLN A 245 32.44 19.85 -7.53
C GLN A 245 33.51 19.16 -8.41
N THR A 246 34.23 18.21 -7.84
CA THR A 246 35.33 17.47 -8.49
C THR A 246 34.82 16.29 -9.36
N TRP A 247 33.52 16.14 -9.47
CA TRP A 247 32.89 15.12 -10.32
C TRP A 247 32.99 15.41 -11.81
N ARG A 248 32.74 14.36 -12.59
CA ARG A 248 32.60 14.44 -14.03
C ARG A 248 31.46 13.54 -14.48
N PHE A 249 30.63 14.06 -15.39
CA PHE A 249 29.54 13.31 -16.02
C PHE A 249 29.97 12.99 -17.46
N THR A 250 30.19 11.73 -17.77
CA THR A 250 30.50 11.28 -19.12
C THR A 250 29.27 10.65 -19.74
N VAL A 251 28.73 11.27 -20.78
CA VAL A 251 27.47 10.90 -21.44
C VAL A 251 27.76 10.11 -22.71
N ILE A 252 27.20 8.92 -22.82
CA ILE A 252 27.43 8.01 -23.95
C ILE A 252 26.08 7.64 -24.56
N GLN A 253 25.84 8.10 -25.80
CA GLN A 253 24.61 7.84 -26.54
C GLN A 253 24.84 6.98 -27.79
N ASN A 254 26.11 6.78 -28.19
CA ASN A 254 26.44 5.96 -29.34
C ASN A 254 26.23 4.49 -29.01
N GLU A 255 25.38 3.81 -29.73
CA GLU A 255 25.01 2.40 -29.50
C GLU A 255 26.21 1.44 -29.58
N LYS A 256 27.20 1.71 -30.45
CA LYS A 256 28.42 0.91 -30.56
C LYS A 256 29.25 1.03 -29.27
N ASN A 257 29.36 2.24 -28.73
CA ASN A 257 30.09 2.50 -27.49
C ASN A 257 29.38 1.91 -26.29
N ILE A 258 28.04 2.01 -26.24
CA ILE A 258 27.23 1.37 -25.19
C ILE A 258 27.41 -0.15 -25.21
N ARG A 259 27.38 -0.74 -26.40
CA ARG A 259 27.60 -2.17 -26.59
C ARG A 259 29.01 -2.58 -26.17
N HIS A 260 30.02 -1.83 -26.59
CA HIS A 260 31.43 -2.06 -26.23
C HIS A 260 31.62 -2.06 -24.70
N ILE A 261 31.13 -1.05 -24.00
CA ILE A 261 31.16 -1.00 -22.53
C ILE A 261 30.47 -2.23 -21.92
N LYS A 262 29.31 -2.61 -22.44
CA LYS A 262 28.54 -3.76 -21.92
C LYS A 262 29.33 -5.07 -22.09
N GLU A 263 29.97 -5.26 -23.22
CA GLU A 263 30.76 -6.48 -23.54
C GLU A 263 32.02 -6.54 -22.65
N VAL A 264 32.82 -5.49 -22.59
CA VAL A 264 34.03 -5.44 -21.76
C VAL A 264 33.68 -5.60 -20.28
N VAL A 265 32.69 -4.88 -19.78
CA VAL A 265 32.26 -5.00 -18.38
C VAL A 265 31.75 -6.41 -18.10
N LYS A 266 31.00 -7.05 -19.00
CA LYS A 266 30.51 -8.42 -18.83
C LYS A 266 31.66 -9.43 -18.74
N GLU A 267 32.65 -9.29 -19.63
CA GLU A 267 33.83 -10.15 -19.66
C GLU A 267 34.65 -10.00 -18.37
N ARG A 268 35.00 -8.77 -18.00
CA ARG A 268 35.84 -8.51 -16.82
C ARG A 268 35.11 -8.82 -15.50
N ALA A 269 33.79 -8.61 -15.44
CA ALA A 269 32.96 -8.99 -14.29
C ALA A 269 32.92 -10.51 -14.08
N ALA A 270 32.81 -11.29 -15.15
CA ALA A 270 32.85 -12.74 -15.08
C ALA A 270 34.21 -13.25 -14.57
N PHE A 271 35.32 -12.66 -15.04
CA PHE A 271 36.64 -12.98 -14.61
C PHE A 271 36.90 -12.65 -13.13
N SER A 272 36.43 -11.50 -12.68
CA SER A 272 36.60 -11.00 -11.30
C SER A 272 35.50 -11.48 -10.35
N LYS A 273 34.57 -12.35 -10.78
CA LYS A 273 33.40 -12.81 -10.00
C LYS A 273 32.51 -11.68 -9.49
N VAL A 274 32.52 -10.54 -10.15
CA VAL A 274 31.64 -9.41 -9.86
C VAL A 274 30.29 -9.65 -10.50
N LYS A 275 29.22 -9.43 -9.74
CA LYS A 275 27.85 -9.58 -10.27
C LYS A 275 27.51 -8.37 -11.14
N ALA A 276 27.47 -8.56 -12.47
CA ALA A 276 26.99 -7.56 -13.41
C ALA A 276 25.49 -7.72 -13.64
N TYR A 277 24.70 -6.71 -13.29
CA TYR A 277 23.28 -6.69 -13.63
C TYR A 277 23.12 -6.24 -15.09
N GLY A 278 22.33 -7.00 -15.85
CA GLY A 278 22.04 -6.70 -17.25
C GLY A 278 21.11 -5.49 -17.40
N PHE A 279 21.25 -4.82 -18.54
CA PHE A 279 20.33 -3.82 -19.05
C PHE A 279 20.21 -4.01 -20.56
N GLU A 280 19.05 -3.63 -21.11
CA GLU A 280 18.74 -3.81 -22.53
C GLU A 280 18.34 -2.48 -23.16
N ASN A 281 18.98 -2.14 -24.27
CA ASN A 281 18.71 -0.99 -25.14
C ASN A 281 18.57 0.38 -24.43
N PRO A 282 19.49 0.80 -23.56
CA PRO A 282 19.42 2.14 -23.01
C PRO A 282 19.71 3.16 -24.12
N ALA A 283 18.96 4.26 -24.11
CA ALA A 283 19.20 5.38 -25.02
C ALA A 283 20.48 6.15 -24.66
N CYS A 284 20.91 6.05 -23.40
CA CYS A 284 22.05 6.77 -22.87
C CYS A 284 22.65 6.04 -21.67
N LEU A 285 23.99 6.06 -21.52
CA LEU A 285 24.71 5.79 -20.29
C LEU A 285 25.33 7.10 -19.79
N ILE A 286 25.22 7.36 -18.49
CA ILE A 286 25.91 8.46 -17.81
C ILE A 286 26.85 7.84 -16.80
N LEU A 287 28.15 8.01 -16.99
CA LEU A 287 29.18 7.59 -16.04
C LEU A 287 29.49 8.77 -15.13
N ILE A 288 29.24 8.60 -13.82
CA ILE A 288 29.52 9.62 -12.81
C ILE A 288 30.82 9.24 -12.13
N SER A 289 31.87 9.98 -12.44
CA SER A 289 33.19 9.77 -11.85
C SER A 289 33.60 10.95 -10.97
N ASN A 290 34.48 10.69 -10.02
CA ASN A 290 35.00 11.72 -9.14
C ASN A 290 36.48 11.46 -8.85
N ASP A 291 37.25 12.53 -8.53
CA ASP A 291 38.66 12.44 -8.13
C ASP A 291 38.75 11.50 -6.91
N ILE A 292 39.66 10.52 -6.98
CA ILE A 292 39.88 9.54 -5.91
C ILE A 292 40.40 10.18 -4.61
N ARG A 293 40.93 11.40 -4.69
CA ARG A 293 41.44 12.17 -3.52
C ARG A 293 40.27 12.88 -2.80
N ASN A 294 39.12 12.96 -3.41
CA ASN A 294 37.94 13.53 -2.77
C ASN A 294 37.30 12.49 -1.83
N ALA A 295 37.45 12.71 -0.52
CA ALA A 295 36.91 11.80 0.50
C ALA A 295 35.38 11.62 0.44
N THR A 296 34.65 12.57 -0.13
CA THR A 296 33.19 12.52 -0.30
C THR A 296 32.77 12.14 -1.72
N GLY A 297 33.72 11.69 -2.56
CA GLY A 297 33.44 11.43 -3.98
C GLY A 297 32.29 10.43 -4.26
N CYS A 298 32.15 9.40 -3.41
CA CYS A 298 31.08 8.44 -3.49
C CYS A 298 29.73 9.07 -3.14
N GLN A 299 29.65 9.81 -2.05
CA GLN A 299 28.44 10.50 -1.58
C GLN A 299 27.97 11.54 -2.60
N ASP A 300 28.91 12.36 -3.09
CA ASP A 300 28.65 13.37 -4.11
C ASP A 300 28.05 12.73 -5.38
N ALA A 301 28.66 11.64 -5.88
CA ALA A 301 28.18 10.92 -7.05
C ALA A 301 26.79 10.26 -6.80
N SER A 302 26.54 9.80 -5.58
CA SER A 302 25.25 9.20 -5.20
C SER A 302 24.12 10.23 -5.19
N CYS A 303 24.37 11.42 -4.62
CA CYS A 303 23.41 12.52 -4.65
C CYS A 303 23.09 12.96 -6.09
N ALA A 304 24.12 13.09 -6.93
CA ALA A 304 23.95 13.44 -8.33
C ALA A 304 23.16 12.38 -9.11
N ALA A 305 23.42 11.09 -8.86
CA ALA A 305 22.71 10.00 -9.50
C ALA A 305 21.21 10.00 -9.15
N GLU A 306 20.87 10.21 -7.87
CA GLU A 306 19.46 10.27 -7.46
C GLU A 306 18.74 11.45 -8.09
N ASN A 307 19.36 12.64 -8.15
CA ASN A 307 18.79 13.79 -8.86
C ASN A 307 18.55 13.49 -10.36
N ILE A 308 19.51 12.81 -11.03
CA ILE A 308 19.35 12.35 -12.40
C ILE A 308 18.16 11.41 -12.55
N PHE A 309 18.00 10.45 -11.65
CA PHE A 309 16.92 9.48 -11.71
C PHE A 309 15.55 10.10 -11.48
N LEU A 310 15.44 11.03 -10.55
CA LEU A 310 14.20 11.76 -10.28
C LEU A 310 13.82 12.67 -11.47
N ALA A 311 14.79 13.40 -12.02
CA ALA A 311 14.58 14.24 -13.19
C ALA A 311 14.20 13.40 -14.42
N ALA A 312 14.86 12.27 -14.67
CA ALA A 312 14.49 11.35 -15.74
C ALA A 312 13.05 10.86 -15.56
N HIS A 313 12.69 10.41 -14.34
CA HIS A 313 11.36 9.93 -14.03
C HIS A 313 10.27 10.98 -14.27
N SER A 314 10.50 12.24 -13.92
CA SER A 314 9.56 13.34 -14.16
C SER A 314 9.26 13.59 -15.64
N TYR A 315 10.17 13.18 -16.54
CA TYR A 315 10.00 13.23 -18.00
C TYR A 315 9.49 11.91 -18.60
N GLY A 316 9.09 10.93 -17.77
CA GLY A 316 8.69 9.60 -18.23
C GLY A 316 9.85 8.75 -18.75
N ILE A 317 11.09 9.10 -18.40
CA ILE A 317 12.31 8.38 -18.76
C ILE A 317 12.68 7.45 -17.62
N GLY A 318 12.80 6.16 -17.91
CA GLY A 318 13.24 5.15 -16.97
C GLY A 318 14.75 5.25 -16.72
N SER A 319 15.16 4.84 -15.52
CA SER A 319 16.55 4.83 -15.11
C SER A 319 16.89 3.62 -14.26
N THR A 320 18.16 3.24 -14.23
CA THR A 320 18.68 2.25 -13.28
C THR A 320 20.13 2.52 -12.95
N TRP A 321 20.47 2.25 -11.67
CA TRP A 321 21.83 2.28 -11.15
C TRP A 321 22.57 0.98 -11.50
N LEU A 322 23.80 1.10 -11.99
CA LEU A 322 24.68 -0.01 -12.34
C LEU A 322 26.06 0.19 -11.66
N ASN A 323 26.52 -0.82 -10.95
CA ASN A 323 27.75 -0.74 -10.13
C ASN A 323 28.98 -1.49 -10.64
N PRO A 324 28.98 -2.23 -11.76
CA PRO A 324 30.15 -3.07 -12.08
C PRO A 324 31.44 -2.28 -12.20
N LEU A 325 31.42 -1.07 -12.79
CA LEU A 325 32.62 -0.23 -12.92
C LEU A 325 33.19 0.23 -11.56
N PHE A 326 32.34 0.33 -10.54
CA PHE A 326 32.81 0.60 -9.18
C PHE A 326 33.71 -0.52 -8.64
N TYR A 327 33.32 -1.77 -8.87
CA TYR A 327 34.08 -2.93 -8.38
C TYR A 327 35.27 -3.28 -9.25
N LEU A 328 35.26 -2.88 -10.52
CA LEU A 328 36.32 -3.17 -11.52
C LEU A 328 37.29 -2.00 -11.72
N TRP A 329 37.31 -0.99 -10.87
CA TRP A 329 38.06 0.24 -11.09
C TRP A 329 39.58 0.04 -11.12
N GLU A 330 40.12 -1.04 -10.51
CA GLU A 330 41.55 -1.39 -10.54
C GLU A 330 41.96 -2.21 -11.77
N ASP A 331 40.98 -2.73 -12.51
CA ASP A 331 41.23 -3.53 -13.71
C ASP A 331 41.79 -2.65 -14.84
N GLU A 332 42.96 -3.02 -15.36
CA GLU A 332 43.66 -2.21 -16.37
C GLU A 332 42.85 -2.05 -17.66
N VAL A 333 42.23 -3.12 -18.14
CA VAL A 333 41.37 -3.07 -19.36
C VAL A 333 40.17 -2.12 -19.15
N ILE A 334 39.60 -2.12 -17.96
CA ILE A 334 38.53 -1.17 -17.63
C ILE A 334 39.06 0.26 -17.59
N ARG A 335 40.21 0.49 -17.00
CA ARG A 335 40.81 1.84 -16.95
C ARG A 335 41.18 2.38 -18.33
N ASP A 336 41.72 1.55 -19.18
CA ASP A 336 42.08 1.91 -20.56
C ASP A 336 40.81 2.28 -21.34
N MET A 337 39.76 1.42 -21.29
CA MET A 337 38.47 1.71 -21.89
C MET A 337 37.85 3.03 -21.36
N LEU A 338 37.90 3.27 -20.05
CA LEU A 338 37.36 4.51 -19.46
C LEU A 338 38.16 5.73 -19.93
N GLY A 339 39.51 5.60 -20.12
CA GLY A 339 40.37 6.62 -20.70
C GLY A 339 39.95 7.00 -22.13
N GLU A 340 39.56 6.04 -22.96
CA GLU A 340 39.04 6.29 -24.33
C GLU A 340 37.78 7.16 -24.30
N PHE A 341 36.97 7.05 -23.25
CA PHE A 341 35.78 7.89 -23.04
C PHE A 341 36.11 9.21 -22.30
N GLY A 342 37.38 9.54 -22.12
CA GLY A 342 37.85 10.79 -21.56
C GLY A 342 37.64 10.90 -20.04
N ILE A 343 37.56 9.78 -19.32
CA ILE A 343 37.57 9.80 -17.87
C ILE A 343 39.04 9.94 -17.39
N PRO A 344 39.34 10.94 -16.54
CA PRO A 344 40.71 11.15 -16.07
C PRO A 344 41.26 9.95 -15.29
N ALA A 345 42.55 9.65 -15.44
CA ALA A 345 43.21 8.55 -14.74
C ALA A 345 43.09 8.63 -13.19
N GLY A 346 42.99 9.85 -12.65
CA GLY A 346 42.76 10.08 -11.21
C GLY A 346 41.29 10.01 -10.78
N HIS A 347 40.36 9.64 -11.67
CA HIS A 347 38.95 9.50 -11.34
C HIS A 347 38.56 8.04 -11.21
N ARG A 348 37.66 7.79 -10.27
CA ARG A 348 36.92 6.52 -10.14
C ARG A 348 35.48 6.73 -10.55
N VAL A 349 34.92 5.81 -11.34
CA VAL A 349 33.49 5.79 -11.65
C VAL A 349 32.73 5.19 -10.46
N TRP A 350 31.93 6.02 -9.81
CA TRP A 350 31.13 5.63 -8.64
C TRP A 350 29.75 5.11 -9.02
N CYS A 351 29.19 5.59 -10.11
CA CYS A 351 27.89 5.19 -10.62
C CYS A 351 27.88 5.19 -12.14
N MET A 352 27.23 4.20 -12.71
CA MET A 352 26.81 4.19 -14.10
C MET A 352 25.28 4.20 -14.13
N ALA A 353 24.67 5.24 -14.68
CA ALA A 353 23.25 5.37 -14.88
C ALA A 353 22.87 4.98 -16.30
N ALA A 354 21.97 4.01 -16.48
CA ALA A 354 21.37 3.71 -17.77
C ALA A 354 19.99 4.36 -17.83
N LEU A 355 19.73 5.11 -18.92
CA LEU A 355 18.50 5.85 -19.15
C LEU A 355 17.88 5.50 -20.48
N GLY A 356 16.54 5.55 -20.55
CA GLY A 356 15.76 5.36 -21.79
C GLY A 356 14.27 5.33 -21.51
N TYR A 357 13.45 5.32 -22.56
CA TYR A 357 12.01 5.13 -22.38
C TYR A 357 11.71 3.70 -21.99
N PRO A 358 10.90 3.46 -20.93
CA PRO A 358 10.62 2.13 -20.44
C PRO A 358 9.95 1.23 -21.47
N ALA A 359 10.45 -0.01 -21.65
CA ALA A 359 9.79 -1.06 -22.43
C ALA A 359 8.87 -1.94 -21.57
N ALA A 360 8.96 -1.82 -20.23
CA ALA A 360 8.11 -2.50 -19.26
C ALA A 360 8.08 -1.69 -17.96
N GLU A 361 7.03 -1.86 -17.19
CA GLU A 361 6.91 -1.26 -15.87
C GLU A 361 7.96 -1.82 -14.89
N GLY A 362 8.39 -0.98 -13.96
CA GLY A 362 9.27 -1.37 -12.88
C GLY A 362 8.51 -2.05 -11.74
N ASN A 363 9.14 -3.01 -11.08
CA ASN A 363 8.58 -3.65 -9.89
C ASN A 363 8.54 -2.67 -8.72
N LEU A 364 7.43 -2.72 -7.95
CA LEU A 364 7.30 -2.04 -6.68
C LEU A 364 7.67 -3.02 -5.54
N PRO A 365 8.89 -3.01 -5.03
CA PRO A 365 9.25 -3.87 -3.90
C PRO A 365 8.59 -3.38 -2.61
N ALA A 366 8.19 -4.31 -1.77
CA ALA A 366 7.73 -3.97 -0.42
C ALA A 366 8.84 -3.22 0.34
N LYS A 367 8.45 -2.17 1.05
CA LYS A 367 9.35 -1.39 1.90
C LYS A 367 9.25 -1.87 3.34
N LYS A 368 10.38 -1.90 4.05
CA LYS A 368 10.38 -2.10 5.51
C LYS A 368 9.77 -0.87 6.17
N LYS A 369 8.86 -1.07 7.11
CA LYS A 369 8.19 0.01 7.87
C LYS A 369 8.99 0.38 9.13
N ASP A 370 9.66 -0.60 9.77
CA ASP A 370 10.35 -0.42 11.06
C ASP A 370 11.81 0.06 10.88
N VAL A 371 11.99 1.11 10.07
CA VAL A 371 13.33 1.68 9.79
C VAL A 371 13.50 3.09 10.37
N VAL A 372 12.46 3.64 10.98
CA VAL A 372 12.47 4.96 11.64
C VAL A 372 12.35 4.75 13.14
N PHE A 373 13.23 5.38 13.87
CA PHE A 373 13.24 5.41 15.33
C PHE A 373 13.23 6.88 15.77
N TYR A 374 12.28 7.24 16.61
CA TYR A 374 12.19 8.58 17.22
C TYR A 374 12.89 8.55 18.56
N ALA A 375 14.06 9.19 18.67
CA ALA A 375 14.87 9.17 19.88
C ALA A 375 14.31 10.03 21.03
N ASP A 376 13.33 10.89 20.73
CA ASP A 376 12.73 11.82 21.70
C ASP A 376 11.49 11.23 22.41
N GLU A 377 11.05 10.04 22.03
CA GLU A 377 9.98 9.28 22.69
C GLU A 377 10.60 8.36 23.75
N GLY A 378 10.95 8.92 24.92
CA GLY A 378 11.55 8.21 26.05
C GLY A 378 10.90 8.58 27.37
#